data_62d7e7071e71f171501a558946e3b17f
#
_entry.id   62d7e7071e71f171501a558946e3b17f
#
_cell.length_a   1.000
_cell.length_b   1.000
_cell.length_c   1.000
_cell.angle_alpha   90.00
_cell.angle_beta   90.00
_cell.angle_gamma   90.00
#
_symmetry.space_group_name_H-M   'P 1'
#
loop_
_entity.id
_entity.type
_entity.pdbx_description
1 polymer ?
#
loop_
_entity_poly.entity_id
_entity_poly.type
_entity_poly.pdbx_seq_one_letter_code
_entity_poly.pdbx_strand_id
1 'polypeptide(L)'
;MSVSDKVEYYKIVKDILKSDEFQKRKTYKHHGDITVYDHSLAVSKLAYKWAKKLNRDYKAAAIGGLLHDFYFEPWQENQEKKPLLQKHGFVHAKEAVVNSYQYFPELMNKKIENIILRHMFPLNKIPPKYIEGWLVTLADKQVSLEVIKEPTALFQFFGYKRKKHLEAK
;
A
#
# COMPACT_ATOMS: atom_id res chain seq x y z
N MET A 1 14.10 -9.92 3.80
CA MET A 1 13.78 -9.77 5.24
C MET A 1 14.22 -11.04 5.96
N SER A 2 14.93 -10.91 7.09
CA SER A 2 15.23 -12.04 8.00
C SER A 2 13.95 -12.61 8.62
N VAL A 3 14.02 -13.78 9.27
CA VAL A 3 12.86 -14.33 9.99
C VAL A 3 12.42 -13.38 11.11
N SER A 4 13.38 -12.81 11.86
CA SER A 4 13.11 -11.81 12.89
C SER A 4 12.38 -10.58 12.34
N ASP A 5 12.83 -10.05 11.18
CA ASP A 5 12.15 -8.89 10.54
C ASP A 5 10.72 -9.21 10.13
N LYS A 6 10.46 -10.43 9.65
CA LYS A 6 9.09 -10.86 9.26
C LYS A 6 8.17 -10.89 10.46
N VAL A 7 8.64 -11.41 11.60
CA VAL A 7 7.88 -11.48 12.85
C VAL A 7 7.61 -10.07 13.39
N GLU A 8 8.62 -9.20 13.40
CA GLU A 8 8.46 -7.82 13.84
C GLU A 8 7.50 -7.04 12.95
N TYR A 9 7.68 -7.11 11.63
CA TYR A 9 6.77 -6.50 10.66
C TYR A 9 5.32 -6.94 10.89
N TYR A 10 5.10 -8.25 11.02
CA TYR A 10 3.75 -8.77 11.25
C TYR A 10 3.13 -8.24 12.54
N LYS A 11 3.91 -8.13 13.63
CA LYS A 11 3.41 -7.54 14.89
C LYS A 11 2.94 -6.09 14.72
N ILE A 12 3.60 -5.33 13.83
CA ILE A 12 3.24 -3.92 13.57
C ILE A 12 1.91 -3.81 12.81
N VAL A 13 1.70 -4.69 11.81
CA VAL A 13 0.59 -4.53 10.85
C VAL A 13 -0.54 -5.54 11.04
N LYS A 14 -0.45 -6.46 12.01
CA LYS A 14 -1.39 -7.58 12.18
C LYS A 14 -2.85 -7.15 12.31
N ASP A 15 -3.11 -6.05 13.02
CA ASP A 15 -4.48 -5.60 13.31
C ASP A 15 -5.11 -5.03 12.02
N ILE A 16 -4.35 -4.34 11.18
CA ILE A 16 -4.79 -3.92 9.85
C ILE A 16 -5.04 -5.16 8.98
N LEU A 17 -4.09 -6.09 8.92
CA LEU A 17 -4.19 -7.28 8.06
C LEU A 17 -5.35 -8.21 8.46
N LYS A 18 -5.78 -8.22 9.72
CA LYS A 18 -6.91 -9.02 10.22
C LYS A 18 -8.25 -8.33 10.09
N SER A 19 -8.28 -7.03 9.85
CA SER A 19 -9.52 -6.27 9.71
C SER A 19 -10.28 -6.72 8.46
N ASP A 20 -11.56 -7.05 8.63
CA ASP A 20 -12.45 -7.41 7.52
C ASP A 20 -12.51 -6.29 6.49
N GLU A 21 -12.47 -5.04 6.94
CA GLU A 21 -12.47 -3.88 6.06
C GLU A 21 -11.23 -3.82 5.18
N PHE A 22 -10.05 -4.07 5.73
CA PHE A 22 -8.83 -4.14 4.92
C PHE A 22 -8.82 -5.36 4.00
N GLN A 23 -9.36 -6.50 4.43
CA GLN A 23 -9.46 -7.72 3.62
C GLN A 23 -10.30 -7.54 2.35
N LYS A 24 -11.29 -6.64 2.35
CA LYS A 24 -12.08 -6.31 1.14
C LYS A 24 -11.22 -5.83 -0.02
N ARG A 25 -10.00 -5.31 0.23
CA ARG A 25 -9.04 -4.88 -0.81
C ARG A 25 -8.55 -6.03 -1.68
N LYS A 26 -8.77 -7.29 -1.28
CA LYS A 26 -8.53 -8.48 -2.11
C LYS A 26 -9.48 -8.59 -3.30
N THR A 27 -10.64 -7.95 -3.24
CA THR A 27 -11.61 -7.91 -4.34
C THR A 27 -11.37 -6.75 -5.30
N TYR A 28 -10.56 -5.75 -4.91
CA TYR A 28 -10.29 -4.58 -5.74
C TYR A 28 -9.06 -4.81 -6.60
N LYS A 29 -9.24 -4.76 -7.93
CA LYS A 29 -8.13 -4.85 -8.87
C LYS A 29 -7.33 -3.54 -8.85
N HIS A 30 -6.01 -3.65 -8.85
CA HIS A 30 -5.09 -2.51 -8.96
C HIS A 30 -4.53 -2.43 -10.39
N HIS A 31 -3.69 -3.39 -10.80
CA HIS A 31 -3.16 -3.52 -12.16
C HIS A 31 -3.12 -5.01 -12.55
N GLY A 32 -3.70 -5.35 -13.69
CA GLY A 32 -3.78 -6.75 -14.14
C GLY A 32 -4.51 -7.63 -13.13
N ASP A 33 -3.87 -8.73 -12.72
CA ASP A 33 -4.40 -9.69 -11.73
C ASP A 33 -4.04 -9.33 -10.28
N ILE A 34 -3.38 -8.18 -10.05
CA ILE A 34 -2.91 -7.77 -8.72
C ILE A 34 -4.01 -6.98 -8.03
N THR A 35 -4.28 -7.34 -6.78
CA THR A 35 -5.25 -6.65 -5.96
C THR A 35 -4.64 -5.44 -5.24
N VAL A 36 -5.49 -4.49 -4.81
CA VAL A 36 -5.06 -3.37 -3.94
C VAL A 36 -4.43 -3.90 -2.66
N TYR A 37 -4.91 -5.02 -2.13
CA TYR A 37 -4.34 -5.70 -0.97
C TYR A 37 -2.88 -6.14 -1.22
N ASP A 38 -2.63 -6.84 -2.33
CA ASP A 38 -1.29 -7.34 -2.66
C ASP A 38 -0.32 -6.19 -2.92
N HIS A 39 -0.77 -5.18 -3.65
CA HIS A 39 0.01 -3.96 -3.91
C HIS A 39 0.38 -3.25 -2.59
N SER A 40 -0.60 -2.95 -1.73
CA SER A 40 -0.38 -2.27 -0.46
C SER A 40 0.56 -3.07 0.45
N LEU A 41 0.42 -4.39 0.47
CA LEU A 41 1.31 -5.27 1.24
C LEU A 41 2.74 -5.23 0.72
N ALA A 42 2.93 -5.14 -0.61
CA ALA A 42 4.24 -5.02 -1.24
C ALA A 42 4.92 -3.70 -0.88
N VAL A 43 4.21 -2.60 -1.08
CA VAL A 43 4.69 -1.26 -0.75
C VAL A 43 5.07 -1.17 0.73
N SER A 44 4.21 -1.64 1.62
CA SER A 44 4.44 -1.65 3.07
C SER A 44 5.72 -2.40 3.46
N LYS A 45 5.92 -3.61 2.94
CA LYS A 45 7.12 -4.42 3.24
C LYS A 45 8.39 -3.78 2.70
N LEU A 46 8.33 -3.18 1.51
CA LEU A 46 9.48 -2.52 0.90
C LEU A 46 9.86 -1.27 1.67
N ALA A 47 8.88 -0.42 2.01
CA ALA A 47 9.08 0.79 2.80
C ALA A 47 9.61 0.47 4.21
N TYR A 48 9.06 -0.56 4.88
CA TYR A 48 9.58 -1.07 6.15
C TYR A 48 11.06 -1.46 6.05
N LYS A 49 11.42 -2.27 5.04
CA LYS A 49 12.80 -2.73 4.84
C LYS A 49 13.76 -1.56 4.65
N TRP A 50 13.38 -0.58 3.83
CA TRP A 50 14.22 0.59 3.58
C TRP A 50 14.33 1.49 4.82
N ALA A 51 13.21 1.76 5.49
CA ALA A 51 13.22 2.57 6.70
C ALA A 51 14.09 1.93 7.80
N LYS A 52 14.00 0.62 7.98
CA LYS A 52 14.81 -0.12 8.95
C LYS A 52 16.30 -0.05 8.60
N LYS A 53 16.66 -0.25 7.32
CA LYS A 53 18.05 -0.15 6.84
C LYS A 53 18.63 1.27 7.04
N LEU A 54 17.79 2.30 6.93
CA LEU A 54 18.18 3.71 7.08
C LEU A 54 18.04 4.22 8.52
N ASN A 55 17.75 3.33 9.49
CA ASN A 55 17.49 3.68 10.88
C ASN A 55 16.44 4.80 11.03
N ARG A 56 15.32 4.67 10.31
CA ARG A 56 14.16 5.56 10.34
C ARG A 56 12.97 4.89 11.01
N ASP A 57 11.88 5.62 11.14
CA ASP A 57 10.65 5.10 11.76
C ASP A 57 9.99 4.06 10.83
N TYR A 58 10.52 2.84 10.90
CA TYR A 58 10.03 1.71 10.09
C TYR A 58 8.62 1.28 10.45
N LYS A 59 8.13 1.60 11.67
CA LYS A 59 6.74 1.34 12.05
C LYS A 59 5.80 2.26 11.29
N ALA A 60 6.08 3.57 11.28
CA ALA A 60 5.30 4.53 10.51
C ALA A 60 5.36 4.23 9.00
N ALA A 61 6.54 3.82 8.47
CA ALA A 61 6.68 3.45 7.07
C ALA A 61 5.85 2.20 6.72
N ALA A 62 5.83 1.18 7.60
CA ALA A 62 5.02 -0.03 7.41
C ALA A 62 3.52 0.27 7.41
N ILE A 63 3.03 1.00 8.42
CA ILE A 63 1.61 1.34 8.56
C ILE A 63 1.17 2.26 7.41
N GLY A 64 1.92 3.35 7.16
CA GLY A 64 1.61 4.28 6.08
C GLY A 64 1.65 3.64 4.70
N GLY A 65 2.63 2.74 4.46
CA GLY A 65 2.70 1.97 3.21
C GLY A 65 1.57 0.96 3.06
N LEU A 66 1.01 0.42 4.15
CA LEU A 66 -0.13 -0.49 4.08
C LEU A 66 -1.45 0.25 3.84
N LEU A 67 -1.58 1.44 4.39
CA LEU A 67 -2.82 2.24 4.33
C LEU A 67 -2.83 3.31 3.24
N HIS A 68 -1.76 3.46 2.41
CA HIS A 68 -1.69 4.55 1.43
C HIS A 68 -2.83 4.50 0.41
N ASP A 69 -3.29 3.30 0.04
CA ASP A 69 -4.39 3.03 -0.89
C ASP A 69 -5.63 2.43 -0.20
N PHE A 70 -5.90 2.85 1.04
CA PHE A 70 -7.06 2.38 1.80
C PHE A 70 -8.33 3.15 1.44
N TYR A 71 -8.80 2.99 0.19
CA TYR A 71 -10.05 3.56 -0.34
C TYR A 71 -11.13 2.48 -0.51
N PHE A 72 -12.41 2.89 -0.65
CA PHE A 72 -13.56 1.99 -0.62
C PHE A 72 -14.16 1.65 -1.98
N GLU A 73 -13.98 2.50 -2.98
CA GLU A 73 -14.55 2.26 -4.30
C GLU A 73 -13.49 1.79 -5.30
N PRO A 74 -13.81 0.79 -6.14
CA PRO A 74 -12.96 0.42 -7.27
C PRO A 74 -12.81 1.63 -8.19
N TRP A 75 -11.61 2.18 -8.30
CA TRP A 75 -11.33 3.38 -9.08
C TRP A 75 -11.61 3.23 -10.58
N GLN A 76 -11.72 1.99 -11.07
CA GLN A 76 -11.93 1.69 -12.48
C GLN A 76 -13.37 1.94 -12.97
N GLU A 77 -14.36 1.96 -12.08
CA GLU A 77 -15.77 1.90 -12.49
C GLU A 77 -16.40 3.25 -12.90
N ASN A 78 -15.78 4.40 -12.64
CA ASN A 78 -16.42 5.70 -12.92
C ASN A 78 -15.49 6.86 -13.31
N GLN A 79 -14.29 6.59 -13.84
CA GLN A 79 -13.28 7.64 -14.08
C GLN A 79 -13.58 8.57 -15.28
N GLU A 80 -14.28 8.07 -16.30
CA GLU A 80 -14.48 8.84 -17.55
C GLU A 80 -15.38 10.06 -17.38
N LYS A 81 -16.26 10.03 -16.38
CA LYS A 81 -17.27 11.10 -16.12
C LYS A 81 -16.82 12.14 -15.09
N LYS A 82 -15.67 11.96 -14.43
CA LYS A 82 -15.22 12.89 -13.37
C LYS A 82 -14.27 13.95 -13.91
N PRO A 83 -14.38 15.22 -13.45
CA PRO A 83 -13.38 16.26 -13.73
C PRO A 83 -11.99 15.83 -13.30
N LEU A 84 -10.94 16.34 -13.98
CA LEU A 84 -9.55 15.92 -13.75
C LEU A 84 -9.14 15.94 -12.28
N LEU A 85 -9.51 16.99 -11.54
CA LEU A 85 -9.17 17.14 -10.10
C LEU A 85 -9.96 16.21 -9.17
N GLN A 86 -11.03 15.57 -9.69
CA GLN A 86 -11.84 14.59 -8.99
C GLN A 86 -11.52 13.15 -9.43
N LYS A 87 -10.60 13.00 -10.38
CA LYS A 87 -10.13 11.66 -10.77
C LYS A 87 -9.39 10.99 -9.60
N HIS A 88 -9.48 9.68 -9.55
CA HIS A 88 -8.94 8.86 -8.47
C HIS A 88 -7.51 9.25 -8.04
N GLY A 89 -6.60 9.44 -8.99
CA GLY A 89 -5.21 9.83 -8.71
C GLY A 89 -5.01 11.12 -7.91
N PHE A 90 -6.04 11.99 -7.81
CA PHE A 90 -5.96 13.24 -7.03
C PHE A 90 -6.67 13.17 -5.68
N VAL A 91 -7.63 12.27 -5.50
CA VAL A 91 -8.52 12.26 -4.32
C VAL A 91 -8.35 11.05 -3.41
N HIS A 92 -7.90 9.88 -3.94
CA HIS A 92 -7.83 8.65 -3.16
C HIS A 92 -6.94 8.75 -1.92
N ALA A 93 -5.87 9.55 -1.97
CA ALA A 93 -4.99 9.75 -0.81
C ALA A 93 -5.72 10.42 0.38
N LYS A 94 -6.64 11.36 0.09
CA LYS A 94 -7.48 11.98 1.13
C LYS A 94 -8.50 11.00 1.67
N GLU A 95 -9.12 10.23 0.81
CA GLU A 95 -10.06 9.17 1.18
C GLU A 95 -9.36 8.12 2.05
N ALA A 96 -8.15 7.68 1.66
CA ALA A 96 -7.36 6.74 2.44
C ALA A 96 -7.05 7.27 3.85
N VAL A 97 -6.78 8.58 4.01
CA VAL A 97 -6.58 9.20 5.34
C VAL A 97 -7.87 9.13 6.16
N VAL A 98 -9.00 9.55 5.59
CA VAL A 98 -10.31 9.53 6.29
C VAL A 98 -10.65 8.12 6.76
N ASN A 99 -10.54 7.15 5.86
CA ASN A 99 -10.81 5.75 6.17
C ASN A 99 -9.85 5.20 7.23
N SER A 100 -8.56 5.58 7.17
CA SER A 100 -7.58 5.15 8.16
C SER A 100 -7.91 5.68 9.56
N TYR A 101 -8.37 6.92 9.68
CA TYR A 101 -8.85 7.46 10.96
C TYR A 101 -10.14 6.79 11.44
N GLN A 102 -11.03 6.42 10.53
CA GLN A 102 -12.28 5.75 10.87
C GLN A 102 -12.07 4.32 11.39
N TYR A 103 -11.18 3.56 10.77
CA TYR A 103 -11.03 2.12 11.07
C TYR A 103 -9.83 1.77 11.94
N PHE A 104 -8.82 2.65 12.02
CA PHE A 104 -7.58 2.43 12.76
C PHE A 104 -7.12 3.69 13.50
N PRO A 105 -7.98 4.38 14.26
CA PRO A 105 -7.67 5.67 14.89
C PRO A 105 -6.46 5.60 15.81
N GLU A 106 -6.26 4.48 16.52
CA GLU A 106 -5.15 4.26 17.45
C GLU A 106 -3.78 4.15 16.76
N LEU A 107 -3.76 3.81 15.47
CA LEU A 107 -2.53 3.74 14.68
C LEU A 107 -2.19 5.08 14.00
N MET A 108 -3.17 5.98 13.91
CA MET A 108 -3.01 7.23 13.18
C MET A 108 -2.33 8.31 14.02
N ASN A 109 -1.43 9.03 13.37
CA ASN A 109 -0.78 10.22 13.88
C ASN A 109 -0.40 11.14 12.70
N LYS A 110 0.06 12.37 13.01
CA LYS A 110 0.43 13.38 12.00
C LYS A 110 1.50 12.89 10.99
N LYS A 111 2.38 11.98 11.38
CA LYS A 111 3.39 11.42 10.49
C LYS A 111 2.76 10.42 9.52
N ILE A 112 1.97 9.46 10.02
CA ILE A 112 1.29 8.45 9.18
C ILE A 112 0.28 9.12 8.25
N GLU A 113 -0.50 10.09 8.76
CA GLU A 113 -1.37 10.93 7.93
C GLU A 113 -0.61 11.59 6.78
N ASN A 114 0.53 12.22 7.06
CA ASN A 114 1.35 12.87 6.02
C ASN A 114 1.89 11.86 5.02
N ILE A 115 2.32 10.67 5.45
CA ILE A 115 2.79 9.58 4.57
C ILE A 115 1.67 9.22 3.59
N ILE A 116 0.48 8.92 4.10
CA ILE A 116 -0.68 8.53 3.27
C ILE A 116 -1.08 9.68 2.35
N LEU A 117 -1.24 10.89 2.87
CA LEU A 117 -1.74 12.04 2.11
C LEU A 117 -0.79 12.49 0.99
N ARG A 118 0.53 12.25 1.13
CA ARG A 118 1.55 12.78 0.21
C ARG A 118 2.21 11.73 -0.69
N HIS A 119 1.81 10.45 -0.60
CA HIS A 119 2.44 9.38 -1.39
C HIS A 119 2.33 9.61 -2.91
N MET A 120 1.31 10.33 -3.37
CA MET A 120 1.09 10.64 -4.79
C MET A 120 1.96 11.79 -5.35
N PHE A 121 2.95 12.26 -4.61
CA PHE A 121 3.89 13.24 -5.17
C PHE A 121 4.68 12.64 -6.36
N PRO A 122 4.88 13.39 -7.49
CA PRO A 122 4.56 14.79 -7.73
C PRO A 122 3.16 15.05 -8.32
N LEU A 123 2.31 14.05 -8.53
CA LEU A 123 0.96 14.26 -9.04
C LEU A 123 0.18 15.21 -8.10
N ASN A 124 0.25 14.97 -6.80
CA ASN A 124 -0.13 15.94 -5.78
C ASN A 124 1.07 16.83 -5.47
N LYS A 125 0.95 18.14 -5.70
CA LYS A 125 2.05 19.11 -5.71
C LYS A 125 2.82 19.27 -4.39
N ILE A 126 2.24 18.86 -3.24
CA ILE A 126 2.88 19.04 -1.93
C ILE A 126 3.68 17.78 -1.61
N PRO A 127 5.02 17.89 -1.44
CA PRO A 127 5.86 16.73 -1.19
C PRO A 127 5.68 16.14 0.22
N PRO A 128 6.10 14.89 0.46
CA PRO A 128 6.18 14.32 1.79
C PRO A 128 7.09 15.15 2.71
N LYS A 129 6.60 15.39 3.95
CA LYS A 129 7.36 16.11 4.98
C LYS A 129 8.43 15.23 5.63
N TYR A 130 8.17 13.93 5.74
CA TYR A 130 9.00 12.97 6.46
C TYR A 130 9.72 12.03 5.49
N ILE A 131 10.90 11.56 5.87
CA ILE A 131 11.68 10.57 5.09
C ILE A 131 10.86 9.32 4.81
N GLU A 132 10.09 8.85 5.78
CA GLU A 132 9.22 7.68 5.64
C GLU A 132 8.19 7.88 4.53
N GLY A 133 7.67 9.09 4.37
CA GLY A 133 6.76 9.44 3.27
C GLY A 133 7.44 9.32 1.90
N TRP A 134 8.69 9.76 1.77
CA TRP A 134 9.48 9.56 0.55
C TRP A 134 9.74 8.09 0.28
N LEU A 135 10.04 7.30 1.33
CA LEU A 135 10.26 5.86 1.17
C LEU A 135 8.99 5.15 0.70
N VAL A 136 7.81 5.51 1.22
CA VAL A 136 6.53 4.96 0.75
C VAL A 136 6.24 5.40 -0.68
N THR A 137 6.42 6.68 -1.02
CA THR A 137 6.24 7.20 -2.38
C THR A 137 7.13 6.48 -3.40
N LEU A 138 8.39 6.23 -3.07
CA LEU A 138 9.32 5.51 -3.95
C LEU A 138 8.98 4.03 -4.02
N ALA A 139 8.62 3.39 -2.89
CA ALA A 139 8.21 1.99 -2.85
C ALA A 139 6.96 1.74 -3.70
N ASP A 140 5.96 2.62 -3.61
CA ASP A 140 4.75 2.58 -4.42
C ASP A 140 5.10 2.61 -5.92
N LYS A 141 5.91 3.57 -6.35
CA LYS A 141 6.34 3.68 -7.75
C LYS A 141 7.14 2.46 -8.22
N GLN A 142 8.06 1.97 -7.39
CA GLN A 142 8.85 0.79 -7.74
C GLN A 142 7.95 -0.43 -7.90
N VAL A 143 7.07 -0.69 -6.95
CA VAL A 143 6.14 -1.85 -7.00
C VAL A 143 5.22 -1.74 -8.21
N SER A 144 4.67 -0.56 -8.52
CA SER A 144 3.83 -0.34 -9.70
C SER A 144 4.59 -0.58 -11.01
N LEU A 145 5.85 -0.16 -11.11
CA LEU A 145 6.69 -0.39 -12.30
C LEU A 145 7.08 -1.86 -12.47
N GLU A 146 7.38 -2.57 -11.39
CA GLU A 146 7.68 -4.02 -11.41
C GLU A 146 6.46 -4.82 -11.87
N VAL A 147 5.27 -4.45 -11.39
CA VAL A 147 4.00 -5.04 -11.82
C VAL A 147 3.75 -4.87 -13.32
N ILE A 148 4.05 -3.68 -13.86
CA ILE A 148 3.88 -3.39 -15.29
C ILE A 148 4.85 -4.21 -16.14
N LYS A 149 6.11 -4.38 -15.70
CA LYS A 149 7.14 -5.12 -16.42
C LYS A 149 6.96 -6.64 -16.33
N GLU A 150 6.65 -7.14 -15.13
CA GLU A 150 6.48 -8.56 -14.84
C GLU A 150 5.42 -8.77 -13.74
N PRO A 151 4.15 -9.02 -14.10
CA PRO A 151 3.09 -9.25 -13.11
C PRO A 151 3.40 -10.39 -12.12
N THR A 152 4.26 -11.34 -12.53
CA THR A 152 4.69 -12.47 -11.68
C THR A 152 5.78 -12.12 -10.67
N ALA A 153 6.53 -11.03 -10.86
CA ALA A 153 7.62 -10.63 -9.96
C ALA A 153 7.13 -10.34 -8.54
N LEU A 154 5.91 -9.80 -8.40
CA LEU A 154 5.31 -9.55 -7.11
C LEU A 154 5.12 -10.83 -6.28
N PHE A 155 4.68 -11.91 -6.91
CA PHE A 155 4.50 -13.21 -6.25
C PHE A 155 5.83 -13.83 -5.81
N GLN A 156 6.89 -13.63 -6.59
CA GLN A 156 8.24 -14.08 -6.24
C GLN A 156 8.81 -13.28 -5.06
N PHE A 157 8.60 -11.97 -5.02
CA PHE A 157 9.04 -11.09 -3.92
C PHE A 157 8.47 -11.49 -2.57
N PHE A 158 7.25 -12.04 -2.54
CA PHE A 158 6.57 -12.50 -1.32
C PHE A 158 6.80 -13.97 -0.98
N GLY A 159 7.49 -14.74 -1.82
CA GLY A 159 7.65 -16.18 -1.64
C GLY A 159 6.31 -16.94 -1.74
N TYR A 160 5.32 -16.37 -2.41
CA TYR A 160 4.04 -17.02 -2.65
C TYR A 160 4.20 -18.02 -3.80
N LYS A 161 4.48 -19.28 -3.47
CA LYS A 161 4.41 -20.37 -4.45
C LYS A 161 2.93 -20.57 -4.81
N ARG A 162 2.56 -20.20 -6.02
CA ARG A 162 1.26 -20.58 -6.63
C ARG A 162 1.15 -22.09 -6.56
N LYS A 163 0.22 -22.63 -5.74
CA LYS A 163 -0.18 -24.04 -5.88
C LYS A 163 -0.75 -24.17 -7.28
N LYS A 164 -0.03 -24.85 -8.17
CA LYS A 164 -0.60 -25.33 -9.42
C LYS A 164 -1.77 -26.23 -9.02
N HIS A 165 -2.99 -25.82 -9.30
CA HIS A 165 -4.10 -26.75 -9.40
C HIS A 165 -3.72 -27.72 -10.54
N LEU A 166 -3.26 -28.90 -10.17
CA LEU A 166 -3.24 -30.05 -11.04
C LEU A 166 -4.71 -30.40 -11.24
N GLU A 167 -5.25 -30.01 -12.39
CA GLU A 167 -6.44 -30.64 -12.91
C GLU A 167 -6.07 -32.09 -13.17
N ALA A 168 -6.55 -32.97 -12.30
CA ALA A 168 -6.57 -34.41 -12.59
C ALA A 168 -7.67 -34.65 -13.63
N LYS A 169 -7.25 -35.28 -14.72
CA LYS A 169 -8.15 -35.93 -15.69
C LYS A 169 -8.94 -37.04 -15.01
#